data_5d3ddf8299359d5329daf51ccddc6282
#
_entry.id   5d3ddf8299359d5329daf51ccddc6282
#
_cell.length_a   1.000
_cell.length_b   1.000
_cell.length_c   1.000
_cell.angle_alpha   90.00
_cell.angle_beta   90.00
_cell.angle_gamma   90.00
#
_symmetry.space_group_name_H-M   'P 1'
#
loop_
_entity.id
_entity.type
_entity.pdbx_description
1 polymer ?
#
loop_
_entity_poly.entity_id
_entity_poly.type
_entity_poly.pdbx_seq_one_letter_code
_entity_poly.pdbx_strand_id
1 'polypeptide(L)'
;MIRPLEVDFKRYIRDIPDFPTKGILFRDITPLLQEGPVFRSAIQALAHRHHGSLPDAVVAIESRGLIVGAALAYELGVGVVPVRKKGKLPHKTYQATYTLEYGTDSLEIHQDALTQGARVLLVDDLLATGGTMGATIQLIERCGAQIIELAFLIELTGLKGRERLTPHPVISLVQY
;
A
#
# COMPACT_ATOMS: atom_id res chain seq x y z
N MET A 1 -9.97 -8.51 26.03
CA MET A 1 -10.19 -7.72 24.80
C MET A 1 -9.65 -6.32 25.06
N ILE A 2 -8.44 -6.03 24.60
CA ILE A 2 -7.82 -4.68 24.75
C ILE A 2 -8.55 -3.80 23.74
N ARG A 3 -9.26 -2.75 24.20
CA ARG A 3 -9.81 -1.73 23.30
C ARG A 3 -8.64 -1.17 22.49
N PRO A 4 -8.77 -1.03 21.13
CA PRO A 4 -7.79 -0.30 20.35
C PRO A 4 -7.66 1.09 21.00
N LEU A 5 -6.46 1.51 21.33
CA LEU A 5 -6.19 2.90 21.70
C LEU A 5 -6.69 3.74 20.52
N GLU A 6 -7.53 4.76 20.77
CA GLU A 6 -7.81 5.79 19.76
C GLU A 6 -6.52 6.58 19.53
N VAL A 7 -5.66 6.04 18.67
CA VAL A 7 -4.38 6.65 18.35
C VAL A 7 -4.62 7.69 17.27
N ASP A 8 -4.30 8.93 17.57
CA ASP A 8 -4.20 9.97 16.54
C ASP A 8 -2.89 9.78 15.74
N PHE A 9 -2.95 8.98 14.68
CA PHE A 9 -1.78 8.65 13.86
C PHE A 9 -1.12 9.89 13.23
N LYS A 10 -1.85 11.00 13.02
CA LYS A 10 -1.29 12.25 12.47
C LYS A 10 -0.12 12.78 13.29
N ARG A 11 -0.14 12.60 14.62
CA ARG A 11 0.93 13.05 15.52
C ARG A 11 2.26 12.34 15.29
N TYR A 12 2.22 11.19 14.62
CA TYR A 12 3.40 10.36 14.32
C TYR A 12 3.82 10.43 12.85
N ILE A 13 3.24 11.37 12.11
CA ILE A 13 3.62 11.66 10.72
C ILE A 13 4.29 13.03 10.71
N ARG A 14 5.54 13.07 10.27
CA ARG A 14 6.35 14.29 10.26
C ARG A 14 6.22 15.00 8.92
N ASP A 15 6.01 16.29 8.97
CA ASP A 15 5.96 17.16 7.80
C ASP A 15 7.37 17.65 7.45
N ILE A 16 7.83 17.37 6.23
CA ILE A 16 9.12 17.82 5.72
C ILE A 16 8.84 18.71 4.50
N PRO A 17 8.97 20.03 4.64
CA PRO A 17 8.79 20.93 3.51
C PRO A 17 9.92 20.80 2.50
N ASP A 18 9.61 21.09 1.24
CA ASP A 18 10.55 21.13 0.12
C ASP A 18 11.35 19.84 -0.11
N PHE A 19 10.72 18.67 0.10
CA PHE A 19 11.34 17.35 -0.15
C PHE A 19 10.46 16.50 -1.08
N PRO A 20 11.02 15.80 -2.10
CA PRO A 20 12.43 15.82 -2.54
C PRO A 20 12.78 17.08 -3.33
N THR A 21 11.80 17.92 -3.67
CA THR A 21 11.95 19.16 -4.43
C THR A 21 11.16 20.29 -3.79
N LYS A 22 11.56 21.54 -4.07
CA LYS A 22 10.89 22.73 -3.58
C LYS A 22 9.39 22.75 -3.93
N GLY A 23 8.55 23.08 -2.96
CA GLY A 23 7.10 23.12 -3.09
C GLY A 23 6.37 21.83 -2.73
N ILE A 24 7.07 20.73 -2.51
CA ILE A 24 6.48 19.46 -2.06
C ILE A 24 6.55 19.34 -0.54
N LEU A 25 5.41 19.11 0.09
CA LEU A 25 5.32 18.77 1.51
C LEU A 25 5.30 17.24 1.66
N PHE A 26 6.42 16.68 2.06
CA PHE A 26 6.57 15.23 2.23
C PHE A 26 6.01 14.78 3.58
N ARG A 27 5.23 13.71 3.58
CA ARG A 27 4.67 13.09 4.79
C ARG A 27 5.53 11.90 5.19
N ASP A 28 6.39 12.11 6.17
CA ASP A 28 7.33 11.10 6.64
C ASP A 28 6.70 10.22 7.72
N ILE A 29 6.55 8.93 7.42
CA ILE A 29 5.99 7.93 8.33
C ILE A 29 7.02 7.30 9.26
N THR A 30 8.32 7.67 9.16
CA THR A 30 9.36 7.02 9.96
C THR A 30 9.12 7.15 11.47
N PRO A 31 8.62 8.27 12.03
CA PRO A 31 8.27 8.33 13.44
C PRO A 31 7.17 7.33 13.83
N LEU A 32 6.15 7.12 12.96
CA LEU A 32 5.11 6.12 13.19
C LEU A 32 5.70 4.70 13.23
N LEU A 33 6.61 4.39 12.32
CA LEU A 33 7.26 3.07 12.26
C LEU A 33 8.18 2.81 13.46
N GLN A 34 8.81 3.86 14.01
CA GLN A 34 9.71 3.77 15.18
C GLN A 34 8.96 3.50 16.47
N GLU A 35 7.73 3.98 16.60
CA GLU A 35 6.90 3.81 17.79
C GLU A 35 6.14 2.47 17.71
N GLY A 36 6.74 1.40 18.25
CA GLY A 36 6.21 0.04 18.14
C GLY A 36 4.72 -0.11 18.49
N PRO A 37 4.22 0.44 19.64
CA PRO A 37 2.80 0.39 19.97
C PRO A 37 1.89 1.09 18.96
N VAL A 38 2.34 2.22 18.40
CA VAL A 38 1.61 3.02 17.38
C VAL A 38 1.57 2.28 16.06
N PHE A 39 2.72 1.77 15.60
CA PHE A 39 2.80 0.97 14.40
C PHE A 39 1.91 -0.28 14.49
N ARG A 40 1.96 -1.01 15.62
CA ARG A 40 1.06 -2.15 15.86
C ARG A 40 -0.41 -1.72 15.75
N SER A 41 -0.81 -0.60 16.38
CA SER A 41 -2.19 -0.10 16.32
C SER A 41 -2.62 0.23 14.89
N ALA A 42 -1.72 0.81 14.07
CA ALA A 42 -2.01 1.09 12.67
C ALA A 42 -2.24 -0.20 11.86
N ILE A 43 -1.38 -1.21 12.05
CA ILE A 43 -1.54 -2.50 11.39
C ILE A 43 -2.83 -3.19 11.83
N GLN A 44 -3.14 -3.20 13.12
CA GLN A 44 -4.38 -3.78 13.65
C GLN A 44 -5.63 -3.06 13.14
N ALA A 45 -5.58 -1.74 12.98
CA ALA A 45 -6.70 -0.97 12.41
C ALA A 45 -7.00 -1.37 10.95
N LEU A 46 -5.95 -1.64 10.16
CA LEU A 46 -6.10 -2.18 8.79
C LEU A 46 -6.58 -3.63 8.80
N ALA A 47 -5.99 -4.48 9.65
CA ALA A 47 -6.30 -5.91 9.73
C ALA A 47 -7.72 -6.21 10.21
N HIS A 48 -8.23 -5.43 11.16
CA HIS A 48 -9.53 -5.66 11.81
C HIS A 48 -10.69 -5.80 10.82
N ARG A 49 -10.61 -5.11 9.70
CA ARG A 49 -11.63 -5.16 8.63
C ARG A 49 -11.74 -6.51 7.94
N HIS A 50 -10.69 -7.33 8.03
CA HIS A 50 -10.56 -8.59 7.29
C HIS A 50 -10.72 -9.85 8.16
N HIS A 51 -10.90 -9.72 9.48
CA HIS A 51 -11.05 -10.89 10.37
C HIS A 51 -12.23 -11.81 10.03
N GLY A 52 -13.28 -11.30 9.39
CA GLY A 52 -14.43 -12.11 8.94
C GLY A 52 -14.25 -12.75 7.56
N SER A 53 -13.26 -12.29 6.76
CA SER A 53 -13.00 -12.78 5.40
C SER A 53 -11.57 -12.44 5.01
N LEU A 54 -10.64 -13.32 5.39
CA LEU A 54 -9.22 -13.15 5.14
C LEU A 54 -8.91 -13.09 3.64
N PRO A 55 -7.93 -12.26 3.21
CA PRO A 55 -7.34 -12.37 1.89
C PRO A 55 -6.50 -13.64 1.78
N ASP A 56 -6.21 -14.11 0.57
CA ASP A 56 -5.25 -15.18 0.32
C ASP A 56 -3.80 -14.68 0.42
N ALA A 57 -3.58 -13.40 0.11
CA ALA A 57 -2.29 -12.74 0.24
C ALA A 57 -2.43 -11.21 0.37
N VAL A 58 -1.40 -10.58 0.92
CA VAL A 58 -1.19 -9.13 0.88
C VAL A 58 -0.19 -8.83 -0.22
N VAL A 59 -0.54 -7.95 -1.15
CA VAL A 59 0.36 -7.41 -2.18
C VAL A 59 0.88 -6.07 -1.73
N ALA A 60 2.19 -5.93 -1.58
CA ALA A 60 2.84 -4.76 -1.01
C ALA A 60 3.78 -4.08 -2.00
N ILE A 61 3.70 -2.75 -2.09
CA ILE A 61 4.42 -1.96 -3.10
C ILE A 61 5.73 -1.41 -2.54
N GLU A 62 6.82 -1.53 -3.30
CA GLU A 62 8.11 -0.92 -2.98
C GLU A 62 8.01 0.61 -2.92
N SER A 63 8.62 1.28 -1.96
CA SER A 63 9.52 0.71 -0.95
C SER A 63 8.88 0.65 0.45
N ARG A 64 8.24 1.72 0.93
CA ARG A 64 7.68 1.80 2.29
C ARG A 64 6.43 0.94 2.45
N GLY A 65 5.65 0.76 1.37
CA GLY A 65 4.52 -0.16 1.36
C GLY A 65 4.90 -1.60 1.72
N LEU A 66 6.15 -2.04 1.42
CA LEU A 66 6.63 -3.36 1.81
C LEU A 66 6.70 -3.54 3.33
N ILE A 67 7.06 -2.49 4.09
CA ILE A 67 7.11 -2.54 5.55
C ILE A 67 5.70 -2.73 6.12
N VAL A 68 4.77 -1.91 5.65
CA VAL A 68 3.37 -1.94 6.09
C VAL A 68 2.71 -3.26 5.69
N GLY A 69 2.89 -3.66 4.42
CA GLY A 69 2.29 -4.87 3.88
C GLY A 69 2.82 -6.15 4.51
N ALA A 70 4.13 -6.24 4.81
CA ALA A 70 4.70 -7.38 5.52
C ALA A 70 4.15 -7.51 6.94
N ALA A 71 4.04 -6.38 7.67
CA ALA A 71 3.45 -6.38 9.00
C ALA A 71 1.96 -6.75 8.98
N LEU A 72 1.22 -6.27 7.98
CA LEU A 72 -0.20 -6.58 7.81
C LEU A 72 -0.43 -8.04 7.43
N ALA A 73 0.39 -8.60 6.52
CA ALA A 73 0.33 -10.01 6.17
C ALA A 73 0.60 -10.91 7.38
N TYR A 74 1.60 -10.55 8.20
CA TYR A 74 1.92 -11.26 9.44
C TYR A 74 0.75 -11.23 10.43
N GLU A 75 0.15 -10.06 10.65
CA GLU A 75 -1.02 -9.90 11.56
C GLU A 75 -2.23 -10.70 11.08
N LEU A 76 -2.45 -10.79 9.77
CA LEU A 76 -3.54 -11.58 9.16
C LEU A 76 -3.21 -13.08 9.05
N GLY A 77 -1.96 -13.48 9.24
CA GLY A 77 -1.52 -14.88 9.05
C GLY A 77 -1.51 -15.36 7.61
N VAL A 78 -1.30 -14.47 6.64
CA VAL A 78 -1.27 -14.75 5.20
C VAL A 78 0.08 -14.42 4.56
N GLY A 79 0.29 -14.84 3.31
CA GLY A 79 1.51 -14.53 2.56
C GLY A 79 1.61 -13.06 2.15
N VAL A 80 2.85 -12.57 1.90
CA VAL A 80 3.12 -11.27 1.30
C VAL A 80 3.74 -11.42 -0.08
N VAL A 81 3.22 -10.69 -1.05
CA VAL A 81 3.71 -10.64 -2.43
C VAL A 81 4.28 -9.26 -2.71
N PRO A 82 5.59 -9.13 -3.00
CA PRO A 82 6.19 -7.84 -3.30
C PRO A 82 5.94 -7.41 -4.74
N VAL A 83 5.49 -6.18 -4.93
CA VAL A 83 5.55 -5.44 -6.19
C VAL A 83 6.70 -4.47 -6.13
N ARG A 84 7.62 -4.56 -7.10
CA ARG A 84 8.88 -3.85 -7.06
C ARG A 84 9.15 -3.04 -8.32
N LYS A 85 10.03 -2.07 -8.24
CA LYS A 85 10.55 -1.35 -9.41
C LYS A 85 11.28 -2.29 -10.35
N LYS A 86 11.26 -1.96 -11.64
CA LYS A 86 11.87 -2.76 -12.71
C LYS A 86 13.28 -3.22 -12.37
N GLY A 87 13.55 -4.51 -12.62
CA GLY A 87 14.87 -5.12 -12.42
C GLY A 87 15.22 -5.48 -10.98
N LYS A 88 14.25 -5.42 -10.05
CA LYS A 88 14.46 -5.79 -8.64
C LYS A 88 13.98 -7.20 -8.29
N LEU A 89 13.29 -7.86 -9.21
CA LEU A 89 12.81 -9.24 -9.02
C LEU A 89 13.63 -10.21 -9.88
N PRO A 90 14.09 -11.35 -9.31
CA PRO A 90 15.06 -12.22 -9.98
C PRO A 90 14.44 -13.28 -10.91
N HIS A 91 13.11 -13.45 -10.91
CA HIS A 91 12.41 -14.45 -11.74
C HIS A 91 11.60 -13.77 -12.83
N LYS A 92 10.86 -14.54 -13.66
CA LYS A 92 9.97 -14.00 -14.71
C LYS A 92 8.90 -13.09 -14.12
N THR A 93 8.76 -11.89 -14.71
CA THR A 93 7.83 -10.87 -14.22
C THR A 93 6.78 -10.49 -15.25
N TYR A 94 5.63 -10.00 -14.76
CA TYR A 94 4.79 -9.06 -15.49
C TYR A 94 5.25 -7.64 -15.14
N GLN A 95 5.19 -6.73 -16.12
CA GLN A 95 5.56 -5.33 -15.95
C GLN A 95 4.38 -4.44 -16.30
N ALA A 96 4.16 -3.38 -15.52
CA ALA A 96 3.25 -2.27 -15.80
C ALA A 96 4.01 -0.94 -15.67
N THR A 97 3.76 -0.04 -16.64
CA THR A 97 4.38 1.29 -16.68
C THR A 97 3.34 2.34 -16.30
N TYR A 98 3.74 3.34 -15.54
CA TYR A 98 2.89 4.46 -15.16
C TYR A 98 3.61 5.78 -15.32
N THR A 99 2.84 6.84 -15.56
CA THR A 99 3.36 8.19 -15.76
C THR A 99 3.50 8.89 -14.41
N LEU A 100 4.64 9.49 -14.19
CA LEU A 100 4.94 10.43 -13.11
C LEU A 100 4.76 11.87 -13.64
N GLU A 101 4.81 12.87 -12.75
CA GLU A 101 4.84 14.28 -13.18
C GLU A 101 6.03 14.56 -14.11
N TYR A 102 7.16 13.88 -13.88
CA TYR A 102 8.37 13.98 -14.70
C TYR A 102 8.85 12.59 -15.11
N GLY A 103 8.34 12.07 -16.25
CA GLY A 103 8.78 10.80 -16.83
C GLY A 103 7.83 9.63 -16.57
N THR A 104 8.35 8.43 -16.76
CA THR A 104 7.63 7.17 -16.54
C THR A 104 8.44 6.28 -15.59
N ASP A 105 7.76 5.51 -14.77
CA ASP A 105 8.35 4.46 -13.94
C ASP A 105 7.62 3.14 -14.19
N SER A 106 8.22 2.02 -13.83
CA SER A 106 7.66 0.70 -14.05
C SER A 106 7.73 -0.16 -12.81
N LEU A 107 6.65 -0.90 -12.58
CA LEU A 107 6.54 -1.90 -11.52
C LEU A 107 6.51 -3.30 -12.10
N GLU A 108 6.97 -4.26 -11.34
CA GLU A 108 7.01 -5.67 -11.68
C GLU A 108 6.45 -6.52 -10.54
N ILE A 109 5.83 -7.64 -10.93
CA ILE A 109 5.41 -8.73 -10.06
C ILE A 109 5.86 -10.05 -10.69
N HIS A 110 6.24 -11.05 -9.90
CA HIS A 110 6.53 -12.38 -10.43
C HIS A 110 5.27 -12.99 -11.06
N GLN A 111 5.44 -13.69 -12.20
CA GLN A 111 4.32 -14.29 -12.93
C GLN A 111 3.62 -15.40 -12.15
N ASP A 112 4.32 -16.05 -11.23
CA ASP A 112 3.87 -17.15 -10.38
C ASP A 112 3.55 -16.70 -8.94
N ALA A 113 3.49 -15.38 -8.69
CA ALA A 113 3.30 -14.83 -7.35
C ALA A 113 1.90 -15.07 -6.78
N LEU A 114 0.89 -15.20 -7.64
CA LEU A 114 -0.50 -15.36 -7.26
C LEU A 114 -1.16 -16.47 -8.08
N THR A 115 -2.01 -17.25 -7.43
CA THR A 115 -2.87 -18.21 -8.13
C THR A 115 -4.06 -17.50 -8.75
N GLN A 116 -4.56 -18.03 -9.86
CA GLN A 116 -5.75 -17.50 -10.52
C GLN A 116 -6.95 -17.52 -9.56
N GLY A 117 -7.66 -16.40 -9.48
CA GLY A 117 -8.80 -16.21 -8.60
C GLY A 117 -8.43 -15.90 -7.14
N ALA A 118 -7.14 -15.84 -6.78
CA ALA A 118 -6.70 -15.45 -5.44
C ALA A 118 -7.27 -14.07 -5.05
N ARG A 119 -7.76 -13.97 -3.82
CA ARG A 119 -8.31 -12.73 -3.26
C ARG A 119 -7.21 -11.96 -2.55
N VAL A 120 -6.87 -10.78 -3.01
CA VAL A 120 -5.71 -10.05 -2.50
C VAL A 120 -6.07 -8.67 -1.94
N LEU A 121 -5.35 -8.29 -0.89
CA LEU A 121 -5.35 -6.95 -0.31
C LEU A 121 -4.09 -6.22 -0.81
N LEU A 122 -4.27 -5.09 -1.51
CA LEU A 122 -3.15 -4.27 -1.97
C LEU A 122 -2.81 -3.19 -0.95
N VAL A 123 -1.51 -3.02 -0.68
CA VAL A 123 -1.05 -2.11 0.38
C VAL A 123 0.08 -1.22 -0.10
N ASP A 124 -0.05 0.08 0.18
CA ASP A 124 1.04 1.04 0.09
C ASP A 124 1.02 1.98 1.31
N ASP A 125 2.06 2.75 1.52
CA ASP A 125 2.11 3.69 2.63
C ASP A 125 1.28 4.96 2.36
N LEU A 126 1.24 5.44 1.10
CA LEU A 126 0.63 6.71 0.76
C LEU A 126 -0.14 6.66 -0.57
N LEU A 127 -1.37 7.14 -0.55
CA LEU A 127 -2.15 7.43 -1.75
C LEU A 127 -2.02 8.91 -2.11
N ALA A 128 -1.29 9.18 -3.21
CA ALA A 128 -1.21 10.50 -3.83
C ALA A 128 -2.14 10.59 -5.05
N THR A 129 -1.60 10.55 -6.25
CA THR A 129 -2.38 10.61 -7.52
C THR A 129 -2.98 9.28 -7.94
N GLY A 130 -2.63 8.17 -7.29
CA GLY A 130 -3.10 6.82 -7.62
C GLY A 130 -2.37 6.12 -8.77
N GLY A 131 -1.35 6.74 -9.35
CA GLY A 131 -0.62 6.17 -10.50
C GLY A 131 0.06 4.83 -10.19
N THR A 132 0.82 4.77 -9.11
CA THR A 132 1.52 3.56 -8.63
C THR A 132 0.54 2.43 -8.34
N MET A 133 -0.52 2.72 -7.59
CA MET A 133 -1.55 1.73 -7.27
C MET A 133 -2.31 1.27 -8.53
N GLY A 134 -2.61 2.18 -9.47
CA GLY A 134 -3.23 1.83 -10.75
C GLY A 134 -2.38 0.88 -11.60
N ALA A 135 -1.05 1.09 -11.64
CA ALA A 135 -0.13 0.14 -12.28
C ALA A 135 -0.11 -1.21 -11.56
N THR A 136 -0.17 -1.21 -10.24
CA THR A 136 -0.23 -2.45 -9.46
C THR A 136 -1.52 -3.22 -9.72
N ILE A 137 -2.67 -2.54 -9.83
CA ILE A 137 -3.96 -3.16 -10.20
C ILE A 137 -3.83 -3.92 -11.52
N GLN A 138 -3.23 -3.31 -12.56
CA GLN A 138 -3.00 -3.97 -13.85
C GLN A 138 -2.14 -5.24 -13.72
N LEU A 139 -1.13 -5.23 -12.84
CA LEU A 139 -0.31 -6.41 -12.58
C LEU A 139 -1.11 -7.53 -11.93
N ILE A 140 -1.97 -7.21 -10.96
CA ILE A 140 -2.83 -8.19 -10.28
C ILE A 140 -3.85 -8.80 -11.25
N GLU A 141 -4.47 -7.99 -12.10
CA GLU A 141 -5.38 -8.46 -13.14
C GLU A 141 -4.68 -9.42 -14.12
N ARG A 142 -3.43 -9.13 -14.50
CA ARG A 142 -2.63 -10.04 -15.35
C ARG A 142 -2.27 -11.35 -14.67
N CYS A 143 -2.17 -11.38 -13.34
CA CYS A 143 -2.04 -12.63 -12.56
C CYS A 143 -3.37 -13.39 -12.44
N GLY A 144 -4.49 -12.79 -12.84
CA GLY A 144 -5.82 -13.39 -12.71
C GLY A 144 -6.36 -13.40 -11.28
N ALA A 145 -5.84 -12.58 -10.40
CA ALA A 145 -6.28 -12.45 -9.02
C ALA A 145 -7.36 -11.36 -8.85
N GLN A 146 -8.08 -11.39 -7.73
CA GLN A 146 -9.19 -10.50 -7.39
C GLN A 146 -8.76 -9.55 -6.27
N ILE A 147 -8.91 -8.26 -6.50
CA ILE A 147 -8.61 -7.23 -5.49
C ILE A 147 -9.82 -7.05 -4.60
N ILE A 148 -9.65 -7.24 -3.28
CA ILE A 148 -10.73 -7.07 -2.30
C ILE A 148 -10.76 -5.66 -1.70
N GLU A 149 -9.62 -5.03 -1.48
CA GLU A 149 -9.50 -3.67 -0.95
C GLU A 149 -8.09 -3.12 -1.24
N LEU A 150 -7.97 -1.79 -1.29
CA LEU A 150 -6.74 -1.04 -1.38
C LEU A 150 -6.52 -0.32 -0.06
N ALA A 151 -5.40 -0.58 0.63
CA ALA A 151 -5.14 -0.07 1.98
C ALA A 151 -3.91 0.85 2.02
N PHE A 152 -4.06 1.98 2.70
CA PHE A 152 -3.02 3.00 2.85
C PHE A 152 -2.93 3.48 4.30
N LEU A 153 -1.73 3.88 4.74
CA LEU A 153 -1.60 4.65 5.98
C LEU A 153 -2.08 6.09 5.77
N ILE A 154 -1.71 6.70 4.64
CA ILE A 154 -1.97 8.12 4.34
C ILE A 154 -2.68 8.26 3.00
N GLU A 155 -3.60 9.22 2.91
CA GLU A 155 -4.21 9.68 1.67
C GLU A 155 -4.11 11.21 1.56
N LEU A 156 -3.60 11.69 0.43
CA LEU A 156 -3.59 13.12 0.07
C LEU A 156 -4.84 13.41 -0.75
N THR A 157 -5.94 13.74 -0.08
CA THR A 157 -7.27 13.88 -0.68
C THR A 157 -7.33 14.94 -1.79
N GLY A 158 -6.55 16.02 -1.65
CA GLY A 158 -6.44 17.07 -2.65
C GLY A 158 -5.92 16.61 -4.02
N LEU A 159 -5.23 15.45 -4.08
CA LEU A 159 -4.72 14.87 -5.33
C LEU A 159 -5.70 13.91 -6.01
N LYS A 160 -6.85 13.64 -5.38
CA LYS A 160 -7.95 12.85 -5.94
C LYS A 160 -7.57 11.44 -6.44
N GLY A 161 -6.53 10.86 -5.84
CA GLY A 161 -6.05 9.53 -6.24
C GLY A 161 -7.10 8.45 -6.16
N ARG A 162 -7.99 8.53 -5.17
CA ARG A 162 -9.11 7.59 -4.97
C ARG A 162 -10.03 7.51 -6.19
N GLU A 163 -10.29 8.62 -6.87
CA GLU A 163 -11.17 8.66 -8.05
C GLU A 163 -10.64 7.77 -9.19
N ARG A 164 -9.30 7.66 -9.32
CA ARG A 164 -8.64 6.83 -10.34
C ARG A 164 -8.67 5.33 -10.02
N LEU A 165 -8.96 4.97 -8.78
CA LEU A 165 -8.92 3.59 -8.29
C LEU A 165 -10.31 2.94 -8.29
N THR A 166 -11.35 3.67 -8.69
CA THR A 166 -12.71 3.13 -8.86
C THR A 166 -12.70 1.98 -9.88
N PRO A 167 -13.39 0.84 -9.62
CA PRO A 167 -14.40 0.63 -8.58
C PRO A 167 -13.87 0.00 -7.27
N HIS A 168 -12.58 -0.09 -7.07
CA HIS A 168 -12.02 -0.80 -5.91
C HIS A 168 -12.27 -0.06 -4.58
N PRO A 169 -12.66 -0.78 -3.51
CA PRO A 169 -12.74 -0.19 -2.18
C PRO A 169 -11.39 0.33 -1.72
N VAL A 170 -11.34 1.53 -1.15
CA VAL A 170 -10.10 2.15 -0.65
C VAL A 170 -10.28 2.52 0.81
N ILE A 171 -9.31 2.13 1.65
CA ILE A 171 -9.18 2.59 3.03
C ILE A 171 -7.88 3.36 3.21
N SER A 172 -7.94 4.44 4.00
CA SER A 172 -6.78 5.17 4.50
C SER A 172 -6.97 5.49 5.97
N LEU A 173 -5.92 5.37 6.79
CA LEU A 173 -6.01 5.65 8.23
C LEU A 173 -5.95 7.15 8.53
N VAL A 174 -5.19 7.89 7.72
CA VAL A 174 -4.99 9.33 7.89
C VAL A 174 -5.25 10.04 6.56
N GLN A 175 -5.99 11.14 6.61
CA GLN A 175 -6.29 11.98 5.44
C GLN A 175 -5.73 13.41 5.64
N TYR A 176 -5.18 13.98 4.57
CA TYR A 176 -4.71 15.35 4.48
C TYR A 176 -5.38 16.08 3.33
#